data_df8167dfc18110b4076bdd7a25ec1c3e
#
_entry.id   df8167dfc18110b4076bdd7a25ec1c3e
#
_cell.length_a   1.000
_cell.length_b   1.000
_cell.length_c   1.000
_cell.angle_alpha   90.00
_cell.angle_beta   90.00
_cell.angle_gamma   90.00
#
_symmetry.space_group_name_H-M   'P 1'
#
loop_
_entity.id
_entity.type
_entity.pdbx_description
1 polymer ?
#
loop_
_entity_poly.entity_id
_entity_poly.type
_entity_poly.pdbx_seq_one_letter_code
_entity_poly.pdbx_strand_id
1 'polypeptide(L)'
;MTPDRQVLVVGGADDPLAQVMEELDRLGFRVVWVPTPLAAVDFIAVSPRLSLVVVSAAAAGAGGKEFLAGVKEMRPSLRIIWGMRADMPHIRKRRPTLDSVIPEPIQPETLRETVSTLLAECFYPNSIASAIKGAALEILGRLGDFRIEGDFFLVPKQSNLSEFSALILFKGEASGHLMLSMSGVDASALYRRMLPGTAVISVDRLEDLVGELCSQMIGRINAFFAQYSIAVQHTTPIFVRSAGNSVYYAGRHPSFGVELSSGPASVLLEYYLADFDKSKLLIGAEEQVMSPGEVRFL
;
A
#
# COMPACT_ATOMS: atom_id res chain seq x y z
N MET A 1 -17.57 -0.36 -10.11
CA MET A 1 -17.51 -0.47 -8.65
C MET A 1 -16.30 -1.35 -8.31
N THR A 2 -15.27 -0.76 -7.78
CA THR A 2 -14.07 -1.50 -7.32
C THR A 2 -14.45 -2.45 -6.18
N PRO A 3 -14.00 -3.69 -6.20
CA PRO A 3 -14.35 -4.65 -5.16
C PRO A 3 -13.72 -4.25 -3.83
N ASP A 4 -14.56 -4.08 -2.81
CA ASP A 4 -14.11 -3.89 -1.44
C ASP A 4 -13.20 -5.06 -1.03
N ARG A 5 -11.96 -4.78 -0.67
CA ARG A 5 -11.05 -5.80 -0.15
C ARG A 5 -11.46 -6.17 1.25
N GLN A 6 -11.66 -7.47 1.48
CA GLN A 6 -12.16 -7.99 2.73
C GLN A 6 -11.03 -8.59 3.56
N VAL A 7 -11.11 -8.37 4.86
CA VAL A 7 -10.29 -9.05 5.86
C VAL A 7 -11.23 -9.79 6.80
N LEU A 8 -10.93 -11.06 7.04
CA LEU A 8 -11.66 -11.89 7.97
C LEU A 8 -10.91 -11.93 9.30
N VAL A 9 -11.59 -11.60 10.38
CA VAL A 9 -11.09 -11.72 11.75
C VAL A 9 -11.79 -12.89 12.42
N VAL A 10 -11.01 -13.84 12.93
CA VAL A 10 -11.50 -15.09 13.55
C VAL A 10 -11.14 -15.10 15.02
N GLY A 11 -12.14 -15.17 15.89
CA GLY A 11 -11.92 -15.25 17.33
C GLY A 11 -13.20 -15.15 18.15
N GLY A 12 -13.15 -15.58 19.39
CA GLY A 12 -14.27 -15.53 20.32
C GLY A 12 -14.72 -14.11 20.66
N ALA A 13 -15.91 -13.98 21.22
CA ALA A 13 -16.44 -12.68 21.66
C ALA A 13 -15.59 -12.05 22.78
N ASP A 14 -14.91 -12.88 23.56
CA ASP A 14 -14.06 -12.45 24.68
C ASP A 14 -12.61 -12.12 24.26
N ASP A 15 -12.26 -12.37 22.99
CA ASP A 15 -10.93 -12.07 22.48
C ASP A 15 -10.75 -10.55 22.28
N PRO A 16 -9.58 -9.98 22.56
CA PRO A 16 -9.32 -8.55 22.41
C PRO A 16 -9.14 -8.14 20.93
N LEU A 17 -10.12 -8.46 20.08
CA LEU A 17 -10.08 -8.24 18.64
C LEU A 17 -10.70 -6.90 18.20
N ALA A 18 -11.33 -6.17 19.11
CA ALA A 18 -11.97 -4.88 18.78
C ALA A 18 -10.96 -3.90 18.20
N GLN A 19 -9.78 -3.75 18.82
CA GLN A 19 -8.70 -2.88 18.34
C GLN A 19 -8.15 -3.35 16.99
N VAL A 20 -8.06 -4.67 16.78
CA VAL A 20 -7.64 -5.26 15.50
C VAL A 20 -8.61 -4.88 14.39
N MET A 21 -9.92 -5.03 14.65
CA MET A 21 -10.96 -4.69 13.67
C MET A 21 -10.98 -3.19 13.37
N GLU A 22 -10.86 -2.35 14.40
CA GLU A 22 -10.79 -0.90 14.24
C GLU A 22 -9.59 -0.47 13.41
N GLU A 23 -8.41 -1.01 13.69
CA GLU A 23 -7.20 -0.70 12.93
C GLU A 23 -7.31 -1.16 11.47
N LEU A 24 -7.82 -2.35 11.21
CA LEU A 24 -8.04 -2.85 9.85
C LEU A 24 -9.08 -2.00 9.09
N ASP A 25 -10.17 -1.58 9.75
CA ASP A 25 -11.13 -0.66 9.14
C ASP A 25 -10.49 0.71 8.86
N ARG A 26 -9.69 1.23 9.80
CA ARG A 26 -8.91 2.46 9.63
C ARG A 26 -7.94 2.38 8.44
N LEU A 27 -7.36 1.22 8.20
CA LEU A 27 -6.50 0.94 7.04
C LEU A 27 -7.27 0.78 5.71
N GLY A 28 -8.59 0.83 5.71
CA GLY A 28 -9.37 0.81 4.49
C GLY A 28 -9.95 -0.54 4.11
N PHE A 29 -9.82 -1.56 4.96
CA PHE A 29 -10.38 -2.86 4.68
C PHE A 29 -11.86 -2.94 5.10
N ARG A 30 -12.64 -3.75 4.40
CA ARG A 30 -13.92 -4.20 4.89
C ARG A 30 -13.69 -5.37 5.85
N VAL A 31 -13.87 -5.14 7.13
CA VAL A 31 -13.66 -6.16 8.15
C VAL A 31 -14.91 -7.00 8.33
N VAL A 32 -14.74 -8.32 8.33
CA VAL A 32 -15.77 -9.29 8.67
C VAL A 32 -15.26 -10.11 9.84
N TRP A 33 -16.10 -10.30 10.85
CA TRP A 33 -15.77 -11.08 12.02
C TRP A 33 -16.57 -12.38 12.06
N VAL A 34 -15.91 -13.46 12.46
CA VAL A 34 -16.54 -14.77 12.74
C VAL A 34 -15.99 -15.37 14.03
N PRO A 35 -16.84 -16.02 14.83
CA PRO A 35 -16.44 -16.47 16.17
C PRO A 35 -15.55 -17.71 16.18
N THR A 36 -15.57 -18.51 15.12
CA THR A 36 -14.91 -19.83 15.10
C THR A 36 -14.18 -20.10 13.80
N PRO A 37 -13.12 -20.93 13.82
CA PRO A 37 -12.46 -21.40 12.61
C PRO A 37 -13.38 -22.11 11.61
N LEU A 38 -14.39 -22.83 12.08
CA LEU A 38 -15.35 -23.53 11.22
C LEU A 38 -16.19 -22.52 10.42
N ALA A 39 -16.76 -21.51 11.07
CA ALA A 39 -17.49 -20.44 10.40
C ALA A 39 -16.58 -19.65 9.41
N ALA A 40 -15.29 -19.58 9.70
CA ALA A 40 -14.33 -18.95 8.81
C ALA A 40 -14.13 -19.75 7.51
N VAL A 41 -14.08 -21.07 7.58
CA VAL A 41 -13.97 -21.93 6.37
C VAL A 41 -15.16 -21.71 5.44
N ASP A 42 -16.37 -21.71 5.97
CA ASP A 42 -17.59 -21.47 5.19
C ASP A 42 -17.56 -20.09 4.52
N PHE A 43 -17.14 -19.06 5.27
CA PHE A 43 -17.03 -17.71 4.73
C PHE A 43 -15.96 -17.59 3.64
N ILE A 44 -14.80 -18.20 3.83
CA ILE A 44 -13.69 -18.20 2.87
C ILE A 44 -14.10 -18.83 1.53
N ALA A 45 -14.87 -19.92 1.58
CA ALA A 45 -15.34 -20.65 0.41
C ALA A 45 -16.21 -19.76 -0.53
N VAL A 46 -17.02 -18.86 0.05
CA VAL A 46 -17.97 -18.02 -0.70
C VAL A 46 -17.51 -16.58 -0.92
N SER A 47 -16.32 -16.19 -0.41
CA SER A 47 -15.84 -14.80 -0.43
C SER A 47 -14.60 -14.64 -1.29
N PRO A 48 -14.73 -14.48 -2.62
CA PRO A 48 -13.57 -14.39 -3.53
C PRO A 48 -12.71 -13.14 -3.29
N ARG A 49 -13.26 -12.11 -2.66
CA ARG A 49 -12.59 -10.81 -2.39
C ARG A 49 -11.76 -10.79 -1.11
N LEU A 50 -11.75 -11.89 -0.38
CA LEU A 50 -10.99 -12.01 0.85
C LEU A 50 -9.47 -12.00 0.55
N SER A 51 -8.75 -11.11 1.19
CA SER A 51 -7.30 -10.91 0.97
C SER A 51 -6.46 -11.40 2.14
N LEU A 52 -7.02 -11.36 3.35
CA LEU A 52 -6.31 -11.63 4.58
C LEU A 52 -7.24 -12.27 5.61
N VAL A 53 -6.70 -13.18 6.40
CA VAL A 53 -7.35 -13.73 7.60
C VAL A 53 -6.47 -13.42 8.81
N VAL A 54 -7.05 -12.86 9.85
CA VAL A 54 -6.41 -12.67 11.16
C VAL A 54 -7.09 -13.60 12.15
N VAL A 55 -6.33 -14.48 12.79
CA VAL A 55 -6.85 -15.49 13.72
C VAL A 55 -6.30 -15.22 15.11
N SER A 56 -7.19 -15.14 16.12
CA SER A 56 -6.75 -15.01 17.52
C SER A 56 -6.05 -16.27 18.02
N ALA A 57 -5.18 -16.13 19.01
CA ALA A 57 -4.50 -17.26 19.64
C ALA A 57 -5.48 -18.25 20.28
N ALA A 58 -6.59 -17.77 20.82
CA ALA A 58 -7.62 -18.60 21.44
C ALA A 58 -8.36 -19.43 20.39
N ALA A 59 -8.80 -18.82 19.28
CA ALA A 59 -9.41 -19.53 18.16
C ALA A 59 -8.44 -20.54 17.52
N ALA A 60 -7.17 -20.21 17.52
CA ALA A 60 -6.07 -21.03 17.03
C ALA A 60 -5.88 -22.36 17.80
N GLY A 61 -6.20 -22.38 19.09
CA GLY A 61 -6.04 -23.57 19.94
C GLY A 61 -6.99 -24.71 19.58
N ALA A 62 -8.22 -24.39 19.21
CA ALA A 62 -9.28 -25.35 18.91
C ALA A 62 -9.35 -25.66 17.40
N GLY A 63 -8.60 -26.65 16.92
CA GLY A 63 -8.65 -27.09 15.50
C GLY A 63 -7.87 -26.20 14.53
N GLY A 64 -6.97 -25.36 15.01
CA GLY A 64 -6.27 -24.40 14.19
C GLY A 64 -5.32 -25.01 13.14
N LYS A 65 -4.85 -26.24 13.34
CA LYS A 65 -4.01 -26.93 12.36
C LYS A 65 -4.82 -27.39 11.15
N GLU A 66 -5.95 -27.96 11.39
CA GLU A 66 -6.92 -28.42 10.40
C GLU A 66 -7.47 -27.21 9.62
N PHE A 67 -7.79 -26.15 10.32
CA PHE A 67 -8.21 -24.88 9.71
C PHE A 67 -7.17 -24.35 8.73
N LEU A 68 -5.90 -24.23 9.15
CA LEU A 68 -4.83 -23.73 8.29
C LEU A 68 -4.63 -24.59 7.04
N ALA A 69 -4.62 -25.93 7.21
CA ALA A 69 -4.46 -26.86 6.11
C ALA A 69 -5.60 -26.69 5.10
N GLY A 70 -6.85 -26.69 5.57
CA GLY A 70 -8.03 -26.53 4.73
C GLY A 70 -8.06 -25.19 4.00
N VAL A 71 -7.72 -24.09 4.68
CA VAL A 71 -7.67 -22.76 4.04
C VAL A 71 -6.60 -22.69 2.95
N LYS A 72 -5.40 -23.19 3.20
CA LYS A 72 -4.32 -23.19 2.21
C LYS A 72 -4.56 -24.17 1.07
N GLU A 73 -5.29 -25.24 1.28
CA GLU A 73 -5.74 -26.15 0.21
C GLU A 73 -6.77 -25.47 -0.71
N MET A 74 -7.77 -24.79 -0.12
CA MET A 74 -8.81 -24.06 -0.88
C MET A 74 -8.25 -22.82 -1.58
N ARG A 75 -7.40 -22.07 -0.91
CA ARG A 75 -6.86 -20.77 -1.38
C ARG A 75 -5.41 -20.57 -0.97
N PRO A 76 -4.45 -21.13 -1.72
CA PRO A 76 -3.02 -21.05 -1.40
C PRO A 76 -2.48 -19.62 -1.29
N SER A 77 -3.04 -18.69 -2.05
CA SER A 77 -2.66 -17.27 -2.06
C SER A 77 -3.22 -16.45 -0.92
N LEU A 78 -4.21 -16.96 -0.17
CA LEU A 78 -4.81 -16.24 0.94
C LEU A 78 -3.80 -16.10 2.09
N ARG A 79 -3.54 -14.85 2.51
CA ARG A 79 -2.59 -14.56 3.58
C ARG A 79 -3.24 -14.78 4.95
N ILE A 80 -2.47 -15.33 5.89
CA ILE A 80 -2.94 -15.65 7.24
C ILE A 80 -1.98 -15.08 8.28
N ILE A 81 -2.51 -14.19 9.12
CA ILE A 81 -1.86 -13.69 10.34
C ILE A 81 -2.43 -14.47 11.53
N TRP A 82 -1.54 -14.91 12.38
CA TRP A 82 -1.88 -15.69 13.56
C TRP A 82 -1.49 -14.98 14.84
N GLY A 83 -2.45 -14.75 15.72
CA GLY A 83 -2.19 -14.31 17.09
C GLY A 83 -1.45 -15.38 17.87
N MET A 84 -0.42 -14.99 18.59
CA MET A 84 0.40 -15.91 19.38
C MET A 84 0.42 -15.47 20.85
N ARG A 85 0.06 -16.35 21.75
CA ARG A 85 0.23 -16.11 23.18
C ARG A 85 1.70 -16.27 23.57
N ALA A 86 2.12 -15.52 24.57
CA ALA A 86 3.50 -15.50 25.06
C ALA A 86 4.01 -16.89 25.52
N ASP A 87 3.10 -17.80 25.91
CA ASP A 87 3.41 -19.16 26.31
C ASP A 87 3.61 -20.15 25.13
N MET A 88 3.52 -19.69 23.88
CA MET A 88 3.60 -20.54 22.68
C MET A 88 4.74 -20.13 21.70
N PRO A 89 6.01 -20.00 22.14
CA PRO A 89 7.08 -19.43 21.31
C PRO A 89 7.51 -20.27 20.10
N HIS A 90 7.06 -21.54 20.00
CA HIS A 90 7.55 -22.48 18.98
C HIS A 90 6.59 -22.68 17.80
N ILE A 91 5.51 -21.92 17.70
CA ILE A 91 4.48 -22.11 16.65
C ILE A 91 5.06 -21.88 15.25
N ARG A 92 5.92 -20.88 15.07
CA ARG A 92 6.51 -20.55 13.78
C ARG A 92 7.34 -21.70 13.16
N LYS A 93 8.08 -22.44 14.02
CA LYS A 93 8.86 -23.60 13.57
C LYS A 93 8.01 -24.81 13.20
N ARG A 94 6.79 -24.91 13.76
CA ARG A 94 5.90 -26.06 13.58
C ARG A 94 4.84 -25.88 12.51
N ARG A 95 4.68 -24.67 11.95
CA ARG A 95 3.61 -24.33 10.98
C ARG A 95 4.13 -23.51 9.81
N PRO A 96 4.80 -24.15 8.84
CA PRO A 96 5.38 -23.45 7.67
C PRO A 96 4.32 -22.82 6.75
N THR A 97 3.04 -23.12 6.93
CA THR A 97 1.91 -22.58 6.16
C THR A 97 1.42 -21.21 6.66
N LEU A 98 1.97 -20.69 7.77
CA LEU A 98 1.63 -19.36 8.27
C LEU A 98 2.44 -18.30 7.53
N ASP A 99 1.75 -17.26 7.07
CA ASP A 99 2.41 -16.13 6.42
C ASP A 99 3.05 -15.20 7.47
N SER A 100 2.37 -14.98 8.61
CA SER A 100 2.93 -14.24 9.73
C SER A 100 2.33 -14.63 11.09
N VAL A 101 3.08 -14.31 12.15
CA VAL A 101 2.66 -14.52 13.55
C VAL A 101 2.89 -13.22 14.32
N ILE A 102 1.87 -12.77 15.05
CA ILE A 102 1.92 -11.56 15.87
C ILE A 102 1.66 -11.93 17.33
N PRO A 103 2.45 -11.40 18.30
CA PRO A 103 2.18 -11.63 19.72
C PRO A 103 0.87 -10.97 20.14
N GLU A 104 0.11 -11.64 21.00
CA GLU A 104 -1.07 -11.07 21.67
C GLU A 104 -0.68 -10.44 23.03
N PRO A 105 -1.29 -9.29 23.39
CA PRO A 105 -2.32 -8.56 22.65
C PRO A 105 -1.73 -7.90 21.38
N ILE A 106 -2.46 -8.02 20.26
CA ILE A 106 -2.02 -7.49 18.96
C ILE A 106 -2.01 -5.97 19.02
N GLN A 107 -0.82 -5.39 18.91
CA GLN A 107 -0.65 -3.94 18.87
C GLN A 107 -0.97 -3.39 17.48
N PRO A 108 -1.67 -2.24 17.37
CA PRO A 108 -2.06 -1.65 16.09
C PRO A 108 -0.87 -1.41 15.13
N GLU A 109 0.26 -0.93 15.66
CA GLU A 109 1.47 -0.66 14.89
C GLU A 109 2.04 -1.94 14.29
N THR A 110 2.19 -2.99 15.11
CA THR A 110 2.69 -4.30 14.67
C THR A 110 1.75 -4.95 13.64
N LEU A 111 0.44 -4.79 13.84
CA LEU A 111 -0.56 -5.25 12.86
C LEU A 111 -0.39 -4.53 11.53
N ARG A 112 -0.26 -3.19 11.55
CA ARG A 112 -0.09 -2.37 10.35
C ARG A 112 1.16 -2.76 9.58
N GLU A 113 2.30 -2.88 10.24
CA GLU A 113 3.56 -3.29 9.63
C GLU A 113 3.45 -4.68 9.00
N THR A 114 2.87 -5.63 9.74
CA THR A 114 2.69 -7.00 9.26
C THR A 114 1.75 -7.06 8.05
N VAL A 115 0.61 -6.38 8.11
CA VAL A 115 -0.35 -6.31 7.01
C VAL A 115 0.28 -5.62 5.80
N SER A 116 1.03 -4.54 6.01
CA SER A 116 1.76 -3.84 4.94
C SER A 116 2.72 -4.78 4.22
N THR A 117 3.56 -5.49 4.97
CA THR A 117 4.54 -6.42 4.40
C THR A 117 3.86 -7.57 3.65
N LEU A 118 2.83 -8.18 4.24
CA LEU A 118 2.17 -9.34 3.63
C LEU A 118 1.34 -9.00 2.40
N LEU A 119 0.76 -7.81 2.36
CA LEU A 119 -0.17 -7.42 1.30
C LEU A 119 0.46 -6.53 0.24
N ALA A 120 1.61 -5.90 0.49
CA ALA A 120 2.27 -5.06 -0.50
C ALA A 120 2.42 -5.77 -1.85
N GLU A 121 2.94 -6.98 -1.86
CA GLU A 121 3.09 -7.80 -3.07
C GLU A 121 1.75 -8.25 -3.69
N CYS A 122 0.71 -8.39 -2.86
CA CYS A 122 -0.61 -8.79 -3.34
C CYS A 122 -1.36 -7.64 -4.00
N PHE A 123 -1.12 -6.41 -3.55
CA PHE A 123 -1.81 -5.22 -4.06
C PHE A 123 -1.14 -4.66 -5.31
N TYR A 124 0.19 -4.58 -5.27
CA TYR A 124 0.98 -4.03 -6.36
C TYR A 124 2.05 -5.03 -6.77
N PRO A 125 2.03 -5.49 -8.03
CA PRO A 125 3.16 -6.22 -8.58
C PRO A 125 4.45 -5.44 -8.35
N ASN A 126 5.56 -6.15 -8.10
CA ASN A 126 6.86 -5.54 -7.84
C ASN A 126 7.29 -4.54 -8.93
N SER A 127 6.85 -4.77 -10.18
CA SER A 127 7.08 -3.87 -11.30
C SER A 127 6.45 -2.48 -11.09
N ILE A 128 5.21 -2.41 -10.60
CA ILE A 128 4.54 -1.13 -10.28
C ILE A 128 5.21 -0.46 -9.09
N ALA A 129 5.46 -1.23 -8.02
CA ALA A 129 6.15 -0.70 -6.85
C ALA A 129 7.52 -0.11 -7.22
N SER A 130 8.29 -0.80 -8.06
CA SER A 130 9.58 -0.34 -8.57
C SER A 130 9.44 0.88 -9.47
N ALA A 131 8.41 0.95 -10.31
CA ALA A 131 8.15 2.10 -11.16
C ALA A 131 7.82 3.36 -10.34
N ILE A 132 7.02 3.22 -9.27
CA ILE A 132 6.69 4.35 -8.37
C ILE A 132 7.94 4.82 -7.64
N LYS A 133 8.70 3.91 -7.02
CA LYS A 133 9.96 4.22 -6.33
C LYS A 133 10.97 4.85 -7.28
N GLY A 134 11.10 4.29 -8.49
CA GLY A 134 12.00 4.79 -9.52
C GLY A 134 11.63 6.20 -10.00
N ALA A 135 10.34 6.46 -10.25
CA ALA A 135 9.84 7.79 -10.62
C ALA A 135 10.14 8.83 -9.53
N ALA A 136 9.87 8.49 -8.27
CA ALA A 136 10.13 9.37 -7.14
C ALA A 136 11.63 9.68 -7.00
N LEU A 137 12.49 8.67 -7.03
CA LEU A 137 13.94 8.84 -6.93
C LEU A 137 14.53 9.61 -8.12
N GLU A 138 14.04 9.37 -9.34
CA GLU A 138 14.50 10.11 -10.52
C GLU A 138 14.17 11.60 -10.42
N ILE A 139 12.94 11.93 -10.00
CA ILE A 139 12.49 13.32 -9.95
C ILE A 139 13.12 14.05 -8.76
N LEU A 140 13.04 13.47 -7.55
CA LEU A 140 13.62 14.10 -6.36
C LEU A 140 15.14 14.05 -6.35
N GLY A 141 15.75 13.04 -6.97
CA GLY A 141 17.20 12.91 -7.08
C GLY A 141 17.87 14.06 -7.85
N ARG A 142 17.12 14.78 -8.69
CA ARG A 142 17.60 16.02 -9.33
C ARG A 142 17.74 17.18 -8.36
N LEU A 143 17.05 17.09 -7.20
CA LEU A 143 17.03 18.13 -6.17
C LEU A 143 17.93 17.79 -4.97
N GLY A 144 18.50 16.60 -4.93
CA GLY A 144 19.41 16.16 -3.87
C GLY A 144 19.49 14.64 -3.76
N ASP A 145 20.33 14.15 -2.85
CA ASP A 145 20.55 12.74 -2.62
C ASP A 145 19.37 12.11 -1.84
N PHE A 146 18.21 12.04 -2.51
CA PHE A 146 17.04 11.41 -1.90
C PHE A 146 17.19 9.90 -1.83
N ARG A 147 16.79 9.35 -0.69
CA ARG A 147 16.77 7.91 -0.42
C ARG A 147 15.38 7.52 0.07
N ILE A 148 14.99 6.30 -0.23
CA ILE A 148 13.76 5.72 0.31
C ILE A 148 14.05 5.25 1.73
N GLU A 149 13.22 5.72 2.68
CA GLU A 149 13.27 5.30 4.07
C GLU A 149 12.33 4.10 4.28
N GLY A 150 12.93 2.94 4.47
CA GLY A 150 12.17 1.71 4.68
C GLY A 150 11.45 1.16 3.43
N ASP A 151 10.33 0.52 3.67
CA ASP A 151 9.48 -0.05 2.63
C ASP A 151 8.14 0.70 2.49
N PHE A 152 7.31 0.27 1.53
CA PHE A 152 5.93 0.74 1.45
C PHE A 152 5.17 0.40 2.73
N PHE A 153 4.41 1.37 3.22
CA PHE A 153 3.50 1.18 4.36
C PHE A 153 2.06 1.53 3.98
N LEU A 154 1.12 0.93 4.70
CA LEU A 154 -0.30 1.24 4.52
C LEU A 154 -0.62 2.61 5.12
N VAL A 155 -1.20 3.48 4.30
CA VAL A 155 -1.67 4.78 4.72
C VAL A 155 -3.11 4.63 5.25
N PRO A 156 -3.42 5.11 6.46
CA PRO A 156 -4.77 5.10 7.00
C PRO A 156 -5.74 5.89 6.13
N LYS A 157 -7.05 5.53 6.14
CA LYS A 157 -8.13 6.29 5.47
C LYS A 157 -8.13 7.78 5.82
N GLN A 158 -7.76 8.08 7.04
CA GLN A 158 -7.55 9.43 7.51
C GLN A 158 -6.05 9.61 7.70
N SER A 159 -5.39 10.29 6.78
CA SER A 159 -4.00 10.68 6.91
C SER A 159 -3.88 12.15 7.25
N ASN A 160 -2.96 12.46 8.15
CA ASN A 160 -2.61 13.85 8.41
C ASN A 160 -1.79 14.35 7.24
N LEU A 161 -2.31 15.35 6.55
CA LEU A 161 -1.59 16.01 5.48
C LEU A 161 -0.44 16.83 6.05
N SER A 162 0.68 16.81 5.37
CA SER A 162 1.71 17.82 5.55
C SER A 162 1.20 19.17 5.02
N GLU A 163 1.91 20.24 5.36
CA GLU A 163 1.48 21.61 5.06
C GLU A 163 1.20 21.86 3.56
N PHE A 164 2.01 21.26 2.71
CA PHE A 164 1.86 21.30 1.26
C PHE A 164 1.63 19.91 0.70
N SER A 165 0.52 19.72 0.01
CA SER A 165 0.19 18.45 -0.64
C SER A 165 -0.38 18.70 -2.03
N ALA A 166 0.05 17.89 -3.00
CA ALA A 166 -0.52 17.87 -4.35
C ALA A 166 -1.08 16.49 -4.64
N LEU A 167 -2.34 16.44 -5.05
CA LEU A 167 -3.09 15.24 -5.39
C LEU A 167 -3.37 15.21 -6.89
N ILE A 168 -3.04 14.12 -7.56
CA ILE A 168 -3.41 13.86 -8.95
C ILE A 168 -4.28 12.60 -8.98
N LEU A 169 -5.45 12.72 -9.59
CA LEU A 169 -6.33 11.60 -9.87
C LEU A 169 -6.02 11.07 -11.26
N PHE A 170 -6.07 9.76 -11.44
CA PHE A 170 -5.96 9.17 -12.75
C PHE A 170 -7.05 8.13 -13.00
N LYS A 171 -7.42 7.97 -14.28
CA LYS A 171 -8.51 7.10 -14.72
C LYS A 171 -8.22 6.54 -16.09
N GLY A 172 -8.72 5.35 -16.35
CA GLY A 172 -8.59 4.63 -17.61
C GLY A 172 -8.65 3.14 -17.37
N GLU A 173 -7.77 2.39 -17.97
CA GLU A 173 -7.62 0.95 -17.71
C GLU A 173 -7.03 0.68 -16.31
N ALA A 174 -6.30 1.63 -15.76
CA ALA A 174 -5.97 1.74 -14.35
C ALA A 174 -6.57 3.03 -13.78
N SER A 175 -7.00 3.01 -12.53
CA SER A 175 -7.59 4.16 -11.87
C SER A 175 -7.02 4.29 -10.45
N GLY A 176 -6.86 5.51 -9.98
CA GLY A 176 -6.31 5.74 -8.65
C GLY A 176 -5.91 7.17 -8.39
N HIS A 177 -4.98 7.35 -7.48
CA HIS A 177 -4.38 8.66 -7.21
C HIS A 177 -2.89 8.56 -6.84
N LEU A 178 -2.22 9.66 -7.03
CA LEU A 178 -0.88 9.94 -6.53
C LEU A 178 -0.96 11.19 -5.69
N MET A 179 -0.42 11.18 -4.49
CA MET A 179 -0.30 12.37 -3.64
C MET A 179 1.13 12.53 -3.17
N LEU A 180 1.64 13.74 -3.31
CA LEU A 180 2.94 14.15 -2.80
C LEU A 180 2.73 15.14 -1.68
N SER A 181 3.33 14.89 -0.51
CA SER A 181 3.16 15.71 0.69
C SER A 181 4.49 16.03 1.33
N MET A 182 4.66 17.27 1.79
CA MET A 182 5.85 17.72 2.52
C MET A 182 5.56 18.93 3.41
N SER A 183 6.41 19.15 4.40
CA SER A 183 6.31 20.35 5.25
C SER A 183 6.71 21.61 4.50
N GLY A 184 6.33 22.79 4.99
CA GLY A 184 6.76 24.06 4.44
C GLY A 184 8.27 24.29 4.52
N VAL A 185 8.90 23.71 5.55
CA VAL A 185 10.36 23.73 5.70
C VAL A 185 11.02 22.91 4.61
N ASP A 186 10.51 21.70 4.34
CA ASP A 186 11.04 20.81 3.31
C ASP A 186 10.82 21.37 1.92
N ALA A 187 9.61 21.87 1.60
CA ALA A 187 9.31 22.53 0.34
C ALA A 187 10.22 23.71 0.10
N SER A 188 10.45 24.55 1.12
CA SER A 188 11.37 25.69 1.04
C SER A 188 12.82 25.25 0.81
N ALA A 189 13.26 24.18 1.46
CA ALA A 189 14.60 23.64 1.28
C ALA A 189 14.79 23.12 -0.16
N LEU A 190 13.81 22.40 -0.70
CA LEU A 190 13.83 21.92 -2.08
C LEU A 190 13.81 23.07 -3.10
N TYR A 191 12.97 24.08 -2.88
CA TYR A 191 12.90 25.25 -3.74
C TYR A 191 14.25 25.98 -3.83
N ARG A 192 14.95 26.17 -2.70
CA ARG A 192 16.26 26.79 -2.65
C ARG A 192 17.34 25.97 -3.38
N ARG A 193 17.21 24.65 -3.40
CA ARG A 193 18.13 23.78 -4.18
C ARG A 193 17.91 23.98 -5.69
N MET A 194 16.65 24.17 -6.13
CA MET A 194 16.35 24.45 -7.53
C MET A 194 16.80 25.86 -7.95
N LEU A 195 16.57 26.86 -7.09
CA LEU A 195 16.83 28.26 -7.36
C LEU A 195 17.67 28.88 -6.24
N PRO A 196 18.99 28.65 -6.26
CA PRO A 196 19.91 29.22 -5.29
C PRO A 196 19.86 30.74 -5.30
N GLY A 197 19.90 31.37 -4.12
CA GLY A 197 19.90 32.84 -3.99
C GLY A 197 18.52 33.47 -3.85
N THR A 198 17.42 32.70 -3.87
CA THR A 198 16.08 33.23 -3.63
C THR A 198 15.91 33.57 -2.15
N ALA A 199 15.83 34.85 -1.82
CA ALA A 199 15.75 35.34 -0.45
C ALA A 199 14.35 35.13 0.15
N VAL A 200 13.30 35.38 -0.64
CA VAL A 200 11.89 35.24 -0.20
C VAL A 200 11.18 34.28 -1.15
N ILE A 201 10.57 33.25 -0.57
CA ILE A 201 9.79 32.26 -1.30
C ILE A 201 8.32 32.47 -0.89
N SER A 202 7.47 32.79 -1.88
CA SER A 202 6.02 32.88 -1.64
C SER A 202 5.41 31.50 -1.51
N VAL A 203 4.27 31.42 -0.83
CA VAL A 203 3.49 30.19 -0.66
C VAL A 203 3.10 29.61 -2.01
N ASP A 204 2.64 30.44 -2.95
CA ASP A 204 2.22 30.02 -4.28
C ASP A 204 3.36 29.29 -5.03
N ARG A 205 4.61 29.76 -4.86
CA ARG A 205 5.77 29.08 -5.47
C ARG A 205 6.08 27.73 -4.86
N LEU A 206 5.75 27.54 -3.58
CA LEU A 206 5.87 26.23 -2.93
C LEU A 206 4.77 25.29 -3.40
N GLU A 207 3.55 25.77 -3.57
CA GLU A 207 2.45 25.00 -4.17
C GLU A 207 2.81 24.59 -5.59
N ASP A 208 3.27 25.52 -6.44
CA ASP A 208 3.71 25.24 -7.81
C ASP A 208 4.82 24.17 -7.83
N LEU A 209 5.79 24.27 -6.93
CA LEU A 209 6.86 23.27 -6.83
C LEU A 209 6.31 21.88 -6.55
N VAL A 210 5.46 21.74 -5.52
CA VAL A 210 4.92 20.43 -5.12
C VAL A 210 4.03 19.85 -6.23
N GLY A 211 3.24 20.70 -6.88
CA GLY A 211 2.41 20.32 -8.03
C GLY A 211 3.23 19.86 -9.24
N GLU A 212 4.29 20.58 -9.56
CA GLU A 212 5.18 20.23 -10.67
C GLU A 212 5.90 18.90 -10.42
N LEU A 213 6.42 18.69 -9.20
CA LEU A 213 7.05 17.42 -8.83
C LEU A 213 6.05 16.25 -8.92
N CYS A 214 4.82 16.44 -8.42
CA CYS A 214 3.77 15.44 -8.51
C CYS A 214 3.40 15.13 -9.97
N SER A 215 3.31 16.17 -10.83
CA SER A 215 3.02 16.03 -12.26
C SER A 215 4.12 15.28 -13.00
N GLN A 216 5.38 15.55 -12.69
CA GLN A 216 6.51 14.84 -13.27
C GLN A 216 6.51 13.35 -12.85
N MET A 217 6.21 13.06 -11.57
CA MET A 217 6.14 11.68 -11.08
C MET A 217 5.02 10.88 -11.78
N ILE A 218 3.79 11.44 -11.87
CA ILE A 218 2.71 10.75 -12.58
C ILE A 218 3.02 10.57 -14.06
N GLY A 219 3.71 11.52 -14.69
CA GLY A 219 4.17 11.39 -16.06
C GLY A 219 5.10 10.17 -16.26
N ARG A 220 6.01 9.92 -15.31
CA ARG A 220 6.88 8.73 -15.33
C ARG A 220 6.13 7.44 -15.10
N ILE A 221 5.19 7.44 -14.16
CA ILE A 221 4.32 6.29 -13.89
C ILE A 221 3.45 5.98 -15.12
N ASN A 222 2.90 6.99 -15.79
CA ASN A 222 2.13 6.82 -17.02
C ASN A 222 3.00 6.27 -18.16
N ALA A 223 4.25 6.72 -18.29
CA ALA A 223 5.19 6.15 -19.26
C ALA A 223 5.47 4.67 -19.00
N PHE A 224 5.55 4.27 -17.73
CA PHE A 224 5.63 2.86 -17.35
C PHE A 224 4.37 2.10 -17.76
N PHE A 225 3.18 2.59 -17.46
CA PHE A 225 1.92 1.95 -17.88
C PHE A 225 1.80 1.82 -19.40
N ALA A 226 2.24 2.83 -20.13
CA ALA A 226 2.21 2.81 -21.60
C ALA A 226 3.07 1.68 -22.20
N GLN A 227 4.17 1.27 -21.56
CA GLN A 227 4.99 0.12 -21.99
C GLN A 227 4.20 -1.20 -21.98
N TYR A 228 3.18 -1.30 -21.15
CA TYR A 228 2.27 -2.44 -21.04
C TYR A 228 0.93 -2.20 -21.72
N SER A 229 0.87 -1.23 -22.62
CA SER A 229 -0.37 -0.84 -23.34
C SER A 229 -1.54 -0.52 -22.40
N ILE A 230 -1.27 -0.04 -21.18
CA ILE A 230 -2.27 0.39 -20.20
C ILE A 230 -2.49 1.90 -20.39
N ALA A 231 -3.65 2.27 -20.93
CA ALA A 231 -3.99 3.67 -21.16
C ALA A 231 -4.53 4.33 -19.88
N VAL A 232 -3.89 5.44 -19.48
CA VAL A 232 -4.26 6.21 -18.29
C VAL A 232 -4.29 7.69 -18.62
N GLN A 233 -5.34 8.38 -18.19
CA GLN A 233 -5.47 9.83 -18.21
C GLN A 233 -5.44 10.38 -16.79
N HIS A 234 -4.86 11.54 -16.58
CA HIS A 234 -4.77 12.16 -15.25
C HIS A 234 -5.28 13.59 -15.24
N THR A 235 -5.69 14.05 -14.07
CA THR A 235 -6.10 15.44 -13.82
C THR A 235 -4.87 16.35 -13.72
N THR A 236 -5.09 17.65 -13.76
CA THR A 236 -4.15 18.61 -13.19
C THR A 236 -4.02 18.38 -11.68
N PRO A 237 -2.89 18.77 -11.05
CA PRO A 237 -2.73 18.69 -9.61
C PRO A 237 -3.82 19.48 -8.86
N ILE A 238 -4.34 18.88 -7.82
CA ILE A 238 -5.23 19.52 -6.85
C ILE A 238 -4.36 19.83 -5.63
N PHE A 239 -4.25 21.12 -5.31
CA PHE A 239 -3.45 21.55 -4.17
C PHE A 239 -4.29 21.50 -2.90
N VAL A 240 -3.71 20.93 -1.85
CA VAL A 240 -4.28 20.93 -0.51
C VAL A 240 -3.26 21.52 0.44
N ARG A 241 -3.56 22.72 0.92
CA ARG A 241 -2.78 23.36 1.98
C ARG A 241 -3.44 23.08 3.31
N SER A 242 -2.68 22.51 4.22
CA SER A 242 -3.22 22.10 5.52
C SER A 242 -2.21 22.41 6.62
N ALA A 243 -2.69 23.03 7.67
CA ALA A 243 -1.99 23.08 8.95
C ALA A 243 -2.72 22.14 9.92
N GLY A 244 -2.39 20.84 9.86
CA GLY A 244 -2.95 19.84 10.76
C GLY A 244 -4.35 19.32 10.39
N ASN A 245 -4.83 19.56 9.16
CA ASN A 245 -6.05 18.93 8.65
C ASN A 245 -5.77 17.52 8.17
N SER A 246 -6.77 16.66 8.30
CA SER A 246 -6.74 15.32 7.73
C SER A 246 -7.57 15.24 6.47
N VAL A 247 -7.09 14.49 5.49
CA VAL A 247 -7.88 14.06 4.34
C VAL A 247 -8.53 12.73 4.69
N TYR A 248 -9.81 12.64 4.44
CA TYR A 248 -10.55 11.40 4.53
C TYR A 248 -10.82 10.87 3.11
N TYR A 249 -10.26 9.71 2.81
CA TYR A 249 -10.55 9.01 1.56
C TYR A 249 -11.85 8.22 1.70
N ALA A 250 -12.88 8.62 0.95
CA ALA A 250 -14.17 7.93 0.92
C ALA A 250 -14.08 6.51 0.31
N GLY A 251 -12.98 6.18 -0.36
CA GLY A 251 -12.71 4.86 -0.89
C GLY A 251 -12.30 3.87 0.20
N ARG A 252 -12.80 2.63 0.08
CA ARG A 252 -12.45 1.54 1.01
C ARG A 252 -11.27 0.71 0.50
N HIS A 253 -10.21 1.37 0.09
CA HIS A 253 -9.03 0.67 -0.40
C HIS A 253 -7.80 1.19 0.33
N PRO A 254 -6.88 0.32 0.76
CA PRO A 254 -5.64 0.76 1.34
C PRO A 254 -4.81 1.52 0.30
N SER A 255 -4.39 2.73 0.64
CA SER A 255 -3.32 3.45 -0.04
C SER A 255 -1.97 3.00 0.51
N PHE A 256 -0.93 3.15 -0.29
CA PHE A 256 0.44 2.86 0.14
C PHE A 256 1.27 4.14 0.11
N GLY A 257 2.05 4.32 1.16
CA GLY A 257 3.00 5.40 1.29
C GLY A 257 4.44 4.91 1.15
N VAL A 258 5.29 5.77 0.66
CA VAL A 258 6.74 5.63 0.75
C VAL A 258 7.30 6.98 1.18
N GLU A 259 8.17 6.94 2.16
CA GLU A 259 8.87 8.13 2.64
C GLU A 259 10.24 8.22 1.97
N LEU A 260 10.55 9.43 1.50
CA LEU A 260 11.85 9.73 0.89
C LEU A 260 12.51 10.85 1.68
N SER A 261 13.78 10.70 1.98
CA SER A 261 14.54 11.71 2.73
C SER A 261 15.82 12.13 2.02
N SER A 262 16.25 13.36 2.27
CA SER A 262 17.54 13.89 1.85
C SER A 262 18.05 14.90 2.88
N GLY A 263 18.94 14.47 3.77
CA GLY A 263 19.34 15.24 4.94
C GLY A 263 18.13 15.50 5.85
N PRO A 264 17.81 16.77 6.18
CA PRO A 264 16.66 17.08 7.01
C PRO A 264 15.32 17.09 6.25
N ALA A 265 15.34 17.05 4.90
CA ALA A 265 14.13 17.11 4.09
C ALA A 265 13.47 15.74 3.98
N SER A 266 12.15 15.68 4.25
CA SER A 266 11.32 14.49 4.12
C SER A 266 10.12 14.76 3.21
N VAL A 267 9.82 13.78 2.37
CA VAL A 267 8.71 13.82 1.40
C VAL A 267 7.94 12.51 1.50
N LEU A 268 6.64 12.61 1.71
CA LEU A 268 5.75 11.45 1.66
C LEU A 268 5.11 11.37 0.27
N LEU A 269 5.30 10.24 -0.39
CA LEU A 269 4.58 9.87 -1.60
C LEU A 269 3.54 8.83 -1.26
N GLU A 270 2.27 9.17 -1.43
CA GLU A 270 1.15 8.26 -1.28
C GLU A 270 0.63 7.85 -2.65
N TYR A 271 0.33 6.58 -2.80
CA TYR A 271 -0.15 6.01 -4.03
C TYR A 271 -1.30 5.03 -3.78
N TYR A 272 -2.35 5.18 -4.56
CA TYR A 272 -3.48 4.27 -4.59
C TYR A 272 -3.73 3.82 -6.03
N LEU A 273 -3.88 2.53 -6.20
CA LEU A 273 -4.25 1.92 -7.47
C LEU A 273 -5.47 1.02 -7.25
N ALA A 274 -6.55 1.34 -7.94
CA ALA A 274 -7.70 0.45 -8.01
C ALA A 274 -7.34 -0.84 -8.77
N ASP A 275 -8.13 -1.88 -8.54
CA ASP A 275 -7.93 -3.15 -9.24
C ASP A 275 -7.95 -2.92 -10.77
N PHE A 276 -6.92 -3.39 -11.41
CA PHE A 276 -6.77 -3.41 -12.86
C PHE A 276 -6.35 -4.82 -13.33
N ASP A 277 -6.44 -5.06 -14.60
CA ASP A 277 -6.04 -6.36 -15.17
C ASP A 277 -4.51 -6.54 -15.09
N LYS A 278 -4.07 -7.26 -14.05
CA LYS A 278 -2.66 -7.55 -13.80
C LYS A 278 -2.02 -8.45 -14.88
N SER A 279 -2.83 -9.17 -15.67
CA SER A 279 -2.32 -10.04 -16.74
C SER A 279 -1.60 -9.25 -17.82
N LYS A 280 -1.98 -7.99 -18.04
CA LYS A 280 -1.31 -7.08 -18.97
C LYS A 280 0.16 -6.85 -18.63
N LEU A 281 0.50 -6.80 -17.35
CA LEU A 281 1.90 -6.64 -16.91
C LEU A 281 2.74 -7.90 -17.16
N LEU A 282 2.13 -9.07 -17.20
CA LEU A 282 2.82 -10.34 -17.49
C LEU A 282 3.15 -10.46 -18.97
N ILE A 283 2.20 -10.11 -19.84
CA ILE A 283 2.37 -10.18 -21.31
C ILE A 283 3.48 -9.24 -21.77
N GLY A 284 3.50 -7.99 -21.28
CA GLY A 284 4.54 -7.03 -21.65
C GLY A 284 5.94 -7.40 -21.12
N ALA A 285 6.05 -8.16 -20.03
CA ALA A 285 7.33 -8.64 -19.53
C ALA A 285 7.95 -9.74 -20.42
N GLU A 286 7.13 -10.57 -21.06
CA GLU A 286 7.60 -11.58 -22.02
C GLU A 286 8.09 -10.94 -23.32
N GLU A 287 7.47 -9.87 -23.80
CA GLU A 287 7.91 -9.11 -24.97
C GLU A 287 9.22 -8.36 -24.74
N GLN A 288 9.51 -7.90 -23.53
CA GLN A 288 10.74 -7.19 -23.20
C GLN A 288 11.98 -8.12 -23.06
N VAL A 289 11.79 -9.42 -22.88
CA VAL A 289 12.89 -10.41 -22.80
C VAL A 289 13.40 -10.81 -24.20
N MET A 290 12.69 -10.45 -25.27
CA MET A 290 13.13 -10.68 -26.63
C MET A 290 14.31 -9.75 -26.98
N SER A 291 15.50 -10.32 -27.04
CA SER A 291 16.68 -9.62 -27.58
C SER A 291 16.43 -9.17 -29.02
N PRO A 292 16.86 -7.98 -29.44
CA PRO A 292 16.76 -7.54 -30.83
C PRO A 292 17.48 -8.55 -31.74
N GLY A 293 16.72 -9.33 -32.50
CA GLY A 293 17.25 -10.31 -33.44
C GLY A 293 16.72 -11.74 -33.30
N GLU A 294 15.95 -12.05 -32.24
CA GLU A 294 15.24 -13.34 -32.14
C GLU A 294 13.88 -13.28 -32.84
N VAL A 295 13.78 -13.83 -34.02
CA VAL A 295 12.51 -14.08 -34.72
C VAL A 295 12.04 -15.48 -34.34
N ARG A 296 11.01 -15.59 -33.52
CA ARG A 296 10.26 -16.86 -33.37
C ARG A 296 9.18 -16.93 -34.44
N PHE A 297 9.32 -17.89 -35.34
CA PHE A 297 8.21 -18.29 -36.19
C PHE A 297 7.18 -19.04 -35.33
N LEU A 298 5.94 -18.57 -35.38
CA LEU A 298 4.77 -19.26 -34.85
C LEU A 298 4.43 -20.47 -35.73
#